data_bfa711f4947cbb54c0674fead1263eb3
#
_entry.id   bfa711f4947cbb54c0674fead1263eb3
#
_cell.length_a   1.000
_cell.length_b   1.000
_cell.length_c   1.000
_cell.angle_alpha   90.00
_cell.angle_beta   90.00
_cell.angle_gamma   90.00
#
_symmetry.space_group_name_H-M   'P 1'
#
loop_
_entity.id
_entity.type
_entity.pdbx_description
1 polymer ?
#
loop_
_entity_poly.entity_id
_entity_poly.type
_entity_poly.pdbx_seq_one_letter_code
_entity_poly.pdbx_strand_id
1 'polypeptide(L)'
;MWDWVGGRYSLWSAVSMTVMAVLGEAAFRALLQGAAAMDDHFTASRLERNMPVEMALAAYWNRVFLGRQSAGLVPYATRLSLLPAWLQQLSMESLGKRTGLAGDEIGGDTGAIIWGAEGPNGQHAFFQLLHQGSTIVPVDIIAVREANGDPVRHRMMLTNALGQAEALLSGRSFETASAELAARSVDPDEIRRLAPHLVMPGGRPTNFLMLDRLDPYCVGGLLALYEHSVFVQSVLFGINAFDQYGVELGKTLASTLERELETGASGIHDPSTMRLLGRVRGDND
;
A
#
# COMPACT_ATOMS: atom_id res chain seq x y z
N MET A 1 25.67 7.87 3.12
CA MET A 1 24.72 7.34 2.13
C MET A 1 25.15 7.83 0.77
N TRP A 2 25.07 7.03 -0.25
CA TRP A 2 25.43 7.42 -1.62
C TRP A 2 24.40 8.39 -2.18
N ASP A 3 24.82 9.36 -2.99
CA ASP A 3 23.93 10.41 -3.51
C ASP A 3 22.81 9.89 -4.42
N TRP A 4 23.03 8.70 -5.03
CA TRP A 4 22.03 8.04 -5.89
C TRP A 4 21.02 7.17 -5.16
N VAL A 5 21.16 6.98 -3.84
CA VAL A 5 20.21 6.20 -3.04
C VAL A 5 19.12 7.10 -2.50
N GLY A 6 17.91 6.99 -3.06
CA GLY A 6 16.73 7.68 -2.54
C GLY A 6 16.32 7.18 -1.16
N GLY A 7 15.69 8.05 -0.35
CA GLY A 7 15.28 7.74 1.03
C GLY A 7 14.43 6.47 1.15
N ARG A 8 13.48 6.28 0.23
CA ARG A 8 12.56 5.11 0.22
C ARG A 8 13.23 3.78 -0.09
N TYR A 9 14.45 3.81 -0.64
CA TYR A 9 15.28 2.62 -0.92
C TYR A 9 16.49 2.52 0.02
N SER A 10 16.56 3.36 1.07
CA SER A 10 17.78 3.52 1.87
C SER A 10 17.93 2.52 3.01
N LEU A 11 16.94 1.65 3.25
CA LEU A 11 16.97 0.68 4.34
C LEU A 11 18.23 -0.24 4.29
N TRP A 12 18.69 -0.55 3.10
CA TRP A 12 19.86 -1.41 2.85
C TRP A 12 21.21 -0.69 2.99
N SER A 13 21.19 0.61 3.26
CA SER A 13 22.36 1.49 3.35
C SER A 13 22.77 1.79 4.80
N ALA A 14 23.84 2.57 4.98
CA ALA A 14 24.32 3.03 6.27
C ALA A 14 23.29 3.83 7.10
N VAL A 15 22.20 4.33 6.49
CA VAL A 15 21.07 4.96 7.20
C VAL A 15 20.46 4.02 8.22
N SER A 16 20.48 2.72 7.98
CA SER A 16 19.93 1.71 8.90
C SER A 16 20.88 1.29 10.03
N MET A 17 21.97 2.03 10.26
CA MET A 17 22.83 1.78 11.42
C MET A 17 22.06 1.85 12.74
N THR A 18 21.09 2.75 12.86
CA THR A 18 20.18 2.84 14.02
C THR A 18 19.31 1.59 14.17
N VAL A 19 18.82 1.03 13.09
CA VAL A 19 18.06 -0.24 13.07
C VAL A 19 18.96 -1.37 13.56
N MET A 20 20.19 -1.45 13.05
CA MET A 20 21.18 -2.44 13.48
C MET A 20 21.52 -2.29 14.98
N ALA A 21 21.67 -1.07 15.48
CA ALA A 21 21.95 -0.80 16.88
C ALA A 21 20.81 -1.27 17.82
N VAL A 22 19.56 -1.15 17.37
CA VAL A 22 18.38 -1.57 18.15
C VAL A 22 18.13 -3.07 18.06
N LEU A 23 18.19 -3.64 16.85
CA LEU A 23 17.90 -5.06 16.61
C LEU A 23 19.06 -5.99 16.96
N GLY A 24 20.28 -5.47 16.99
CA GLY A 24 21.53 -6.24 17.07
C GLY A 24 22.00 -6.73 15.70
N GLU A 25 23.28 -7.01 15.59
CA GLU A 25 23.94 -7.38 14.33
C GLU A 25 23.33 -8.64 13.70
N ALA A 26 23.06 -9.67 14.48
CA ALA A 26 22.54 -10.94 13.98
C ALA A 26 21.17 -10.77 13.30
N ALA A 27 20.25 -10.02 13.93
CA ALA A 27 18.94 -9.76 13.37
C ALA A 27 19.00 -8.86 12.13
N PHE A 28 19.88 -7.86 12.14
CA PHE A 28 20.09 -6.99 10.98
C PHE A 28 20.71 -7.76 9.79
N ARG A 29 21.67 -8.64 10.05
CA ARG A 29 22.22 -9.53 9.00
C ARG A 29 21.17 -10.47 8.43
N ALA A 30 20.28 -11.02 9.26
CA ALA A 30 19.18 -11.85 8.80
C ALA A 30 18.21 -11.05 7.89
N LEU A 31 17.92 -9.78 8.23
CA LEU A 31 17.13 -8.88 7.38
C LEU A 31 17.77 -8.71 6.00
N LEU A 32 19.08 -8.41 5.95
CA LEU A 32 19.83 -8.28 4.70
C LEU A 32 19.87 -9.59 3.88
N GLN A 33 20.03 -10.72 4.56
CA GLN A 33 20.01 -12.04 3.90
C GLN A 33 18.65 -12.37 3.28
N GLY A 34 17.55 -11.99 3.94
CA GLY A 34 16.22 -12.14 3.38
C GLY A 34 16.00 -11.30 2.13
N ALA A 35 16.48 -10.05 2.14
CA ALA A 35 16.46 -9.20 0.96
C ALA A 35 17.32 -9.78 -0.18
N ALA A 36 18.56 -10.19 0.12
CA ALA A 36 19.45 -10.81 -0.87
C ALA A 36 18.84 -12.10 -1.48
N ALA A 37 18.15 -12.92 -0.68
CA ALA A 37 17.45 -14.09 -1.20
C ALA A 37 16.32 -13.71 -2.18
N MET A 38 15.64 -12.58 -1.96
CA MET A 38 14.66 -12.05 -2.90
C MET A 38 15.33 -11.47 -4.15
N ASP A 39 16.50 -10.83 -4.04
CA ASP A 39 17.30 -10.38 -5.18
C ASP A 39 17.72 -11.56 -6.07
N ASP A 40 18.18 -12.65 -5.46
CA ASP A 40 18.53 -13.90 -6.16
C ASP A 40 17.27 -14.49 -6.84
N HIS A 41 16.13 -14.53 -6.14
CA HIS A 41 14.86 -14.98 -6.72
C HIS A 41 14.46 -14.12 -7.93
N PHE A 42 14.54 -12.80 -7.79
CA PHE A 42 14.15 -11.86 -8.85
C PHE A 42 15.03 -12.02 -10.10
N THR A 43 16.34 -12.21 -9.93
CA THR A 43 17.28 -12.30 -11.04
C THR A 43 17.36 -13.67 -11.67
N ALA A 44 17.15 -14.75 -10.90
CA ALA A 44 17.34 -16.12 -11.38
C ALA A 44 16.03 -16.83 -11.80
N SER A 45 14.87 -16.39 -11.30
CA SER A 45 13.60 -17.06 -11.59
C SER A 45 13.08 -16.73 -12.98
N ARG A 46 12.45 -17.71 -13.62
CA ARG A 46 11.69 -17.48 -14.85
C ARG A 46 10.51 -16.55 -14.57
N LEU A 47 10.10 -15.75 -15.56
CA LEU A 47 9.05 -14.73 -15.40
C LEU A 47 7.73 -15.30 -14.83
N GLU A 48 7.36 -16.52 -15.24
CA GLU A 48 6.13 -17.19 -14.79
C GLU A 48 6.18 -17.70 -13.36
N ARG A 49 7.27 -17.53 -12.65
CA ARG A 49 7.47 -17.92 -11.25
C ARG A 49 8.23 -16.85 -10.47
N ASN A 50 8.28 -15.66 -11.01
CA ASN A 50 9.00 -14.53 -10.42
C ASN A 50 7.99 -13.68 -9.64
N MET A 51 7.95 -13.84 -8.31
CA MET A 51 6.95 -13.19 -7.46
C MET A 51 6.89 -11.65 -7.65
N PRO A 52 8.00 -10.90 -7.64
CA PRO A 52 7.96 -9.47 -7.93
C PRO A 52 7.34 -9.12 -9.28
N VAL A 53 7.65 -9.90 -10.33
CA VAL A 53 7.12 -9.69 -11.67
C VAL A 53 5.63 -10.01 -11.71
N GLU A 54 5.19 -11.12 -11.14
CA GLU A 54 3.76 -11.48 -11.07
C GLU A 54 2.94 -10.41 -10.35
N MET A 55 3.42 -9.92 -9.20
CA MET A 55 2.78 -8.83 -8.46
C MET A 55 2.73 -7.53 -9.27
N ALA A 56 3.83 -7.19 -9.95
CA ALA A 56 3.89 -5.99 -10.79
C ALA A 56 2.92 -6.08 -11.97
N LEU A 57 2.84 -7.23 -12.64
CA LEU A 57 1.92 -7.45 -13.75
C LEU A 57 0.45 -7.39 -13.28
N ALA A 58 0.13 -7.97 -12.12
CA ALA A 58 -1.21 -7.88 -11.54
C ALA A 58 -1.58 -6.42 -11.20
N ALA A 59 -0.65 -5.66 -10.59
CA ALA A 59 -0.84 -4.25 -10.29
C ALA A 59 -1.02 -3.41 -11.56
N TYR A 60 -0.17 -3.60 -12.55
CA TYR A 60 -0.24 -2.93 -13.85
C TYR A 60 -1.56 -3.24 -14.57
N TRP A 61 -1.97 -4.52 -14.60
CA TRP A 61 -3.25 -4.94 -15.18
C TRP A 61 -4.44 -4.24 -14.52
N ASN A 62 -4.47 -4.26 -13.20
CA ASN A 62 -5.53 -3.58 -12.44
C ASN A 62 -5.54 -2.07 -12.72
N ARG A 63 -4.36 -1.44 -12.79
CA ARG A 63 -4.25 0.01 -12.97
C ARG A 63 -4.60 0.45 -14.39
N VAL A 64 -3.99 -0.18 -15.39
CA VAL A 64 -4.05 0.29 -16.79
C VAL A 64 -5.25 -0.26 -17.53
N PHE A 65 -5.50 -1.57 -17.43
CA PHE A 65 -6.58 -2.21 -18.21
C PHE A 65 -7.93 -2.18 -17.50
N LEU A 66 -7.94 -2.24 -16.17
CA LEU A 66 -9.18 -2.25 -15.40
C LEU A 66 -9.50 -0.88 -14.74
N GLY A 67 -8.64 0.13 -14.90
CA GLY A 67 -8.87 1.48 -14.41
C GLY A 67 -8.95 1.61 -12.87
N ARG A 68 -8.33 0.67 -12.11
CA ARG A 68 -8.34 0.70 -10.65
C ARG A 68 -7.39 1.78 -10.15
N GLN A 69 -7.93 2.83 -9.54
CA GLN A 69 -7.14 3.99 -9.15
C GLN A 69 -6.40 3.83 -7.83
N SER A 70 -6.80 2.88 -7.00
CA SER A 70 -6.17 2.64 -5.70
C SER A 70 -5.95 1.16 -5.45
N ALA A 71 -5.01 0.84 -4.55
CA ALA A 71 -4.75 -0.50 -4.07
C ALA A 71 -4.57 -0.48 -2.54
N GLY A 72 -5.08 -1.51 -1.87
CA GLY A 72 -5.01 -1.65 -0.43
C GLY A 72 -3.93 -2.64 0.02
N LEU A 73 -3.31 -2.39 1.19
CA LEU A 73 -2.41 -3.33 1.85
C LEU A 73 -2.93 -3.61 3.26
N VAL A 74 -3.20 -4.87 3.56
CA VAL A 74 -3.86 -5.29 4.80
C VAL A 74 -3.06 -6.41 5.49
N PRO A 75 -2.05 -6.07 6.30
CA PRO A 75 -1.31 -7.07 7.07
C PRO A 75 -2.14 -7.55 8.28
N TYR A 76 -2.30 -8.87 8.40
CA TYR A 76 -2.87 -9.54 9.58
C TYR A 76 -1.77 -9.91 10.59
N ALA A 77 -0.93 -8.94 10.88
CA ALA A 77 0.13 -9.05 11.87
C ALA A 77 0.44 -7.66 12.44
N THR A 78 0.21 -7.44 13.72
CA THR A 78 0.35 -6.12 14.37
C THR A 78 1.75 -5.51 14.19
N ARG A 79 2.79 -6.35 14.17
CA ARG A 79 4.17 -5.89 13.94
C ARG A 79 4.43 -5.35 12.53
N LEU A 80 3.50 -5.59 11.59
CA LEU A 80 3.53 -5.04 10.23
C LEU A 80 2.58 -3.83 10.07
N SER A 81 2.05 -3.26 11.15
CA SER A 81 1.07 -2.17 11.11
C SER A 81 1.56 -0.92 10.36
N LEU A 82 2.86 -0.69 10.30
CA LEU A 82 3.48 0.43 9.57
C LEU A 82 3.80 0.10 8.10
N LEU A 83 3.67 -1.15 7.68
CA LEU A 83 3.98 -1.57 6.32
C LEU A 83 3.14 -0.83 5.25
N PRO A 84 1.82 -0.57 5.46
CA PRO A 84 1.05 0.23 4.53
C PRO A 84 1.61 1.64 4.33
N ALA A 85 2.03 2.32 5.38
CA ALA A 85 2.62 3.67 5.30
C ALA A 85 3.97 3.67 4.58
N TRP A 86 4.80 2.64 4.81
CA TRP A 86 6.05 2.45 4.07
C TRP A 86 5.79 2.22 2.57
N LEU A 87 4.85 1.33 2.23
CA LEU A 87 4.51 1.05 0.83
C LEU A 87 3.88 2.26 0.13
N GLN A 88 3.16 3.12 0.85
CA GLN A 88 2.67 4.40 0.33
C GLN A 88 3.82 5.22 -0.24
N GLN A 89 4.86 5.45 0.55
CA GLN A 89 6.02 6.21 0.09
C GLN A 89 6.73 5.49 -1.05
N LEU A 90 7.04 4.20 -0.88
CA LEU A 90 7.73 3.42 -1.89
C LEU A 90 7.02 3.49 -3.25
N SER A 91 5.73 3.19 -3.29
CA SER A 91 4.96 3.13 -4.53
C SER A 91 4.63 4.50 -5.09
N MET A 92 4.04 5.39 -4.27
CA MET A 92 3.48 6.64 -4.78
C MET A 92 4.57 7.63 -5.18
N GLU A 93 5.69 7.67 -4.46
CA GLU A 93 6.83 8.52 -4.80
C GLU A 93 7.61 7.96 -6.01
N SER A 94 7.68 6.63 -6.17
CA SER A 94 8.35 6.00 -7.31
C SER A 94 7.53 6.04 -8.59
N LEU A 95 6.21 5.77 -8.50
CA LEU A 95 5.34 5.56 -9.65
C LEU A 95 4.41 6.74 -9.96
N GLY A 96 4.31 7.73 -9.08
CA GLY A 96 3.48 8.92 -9.26
C GLY A 96 4.10 9.92 -10.24
N LYS A 97 4.32 9.51 -11.49
CA LYS A 97 4.98 10.28 -12.55
C LYS A 97 4.04 10.50 -13.72
N ARG A 98 4.19 11.61 -14.43
CA ARG A 98 3.50 11.85 -15.71
C ARG A 98 4.47 12.00 -16.89
N THR A 99 5.78 11.91 -16.64
CA THR A 99 6.83 12.09 -17.65
C THR A 99 7.62 10.79 -17.77
N GLY A 100 7.77 10.30 -18.99
CA GLY A 100 8.54 9.12 -19.34
C GLY A 100 10.06 9.35 -19.29
N LEU A 101 10.82 8.26 -19.43
CA LEU A 101 12.29 8.30 -19.44
C LEU A 101 12.88 9.19 -20.54
N ALA A 102 12.18 9.36 -21.66
CA ALA A 102 12.59 10.22 -22.77
C ALA A 102 12.19 11.69 -22.59
N GLY A 103 11.49 12.02 -21.50
CA GLY A 103 10.98 13.38 -21.24
C GLY A 103 9.62 13.68 -21.85
N ASP A 104 9.00 12.74 -22.51
CA ASP A 104 7.66 12.81 -23.09
C ASP A 104 6.56 12.65 -22.03
N GLU A 105 5.38 13.21 -22.30
CA GLU A 105 4.22 13.03 -21.44
C GLU A 105 3.62 11.62 -21.65
N ILE A 106 3.38 10.93 -20.54
CA ILE A 106 2.74 9.61 -20.58
C ILE A 106 1.24 9.80 -20.85
N GLY A 107 0.75 9.18 -21.91
CA GLY A 107 -0.64 9.28 -22.35
C GLY A 107 -1.65 8.47 -21.52
N GLY A 108 -1.30 8.01 -20.32
CA GLY A 108 -2.13 7.16 -19.48
C GLY A 108 -1.82 7.27 -17.99
N ASP A 109 -2.52 6.44 -17.24
CA ASP A 109 -2.37 6.35 -15.79
C ASP A 109 -1.09 5.60 -15.39
N THR A 110 -0.38 6.12 -14.40
CA THR A 110 0.76 5.46 -13.74
C THR A 110 0.37 4.89 -12.37
N GLY A 111 1.23 4.95 -11.37
CA GLY A 111 1.02 4.32 -10.07
C GLY A 111 -0.35 4.54 -9.44
N ALA A 112 -0.82 3.54 -8.70
CA ALA A 112 -2.05 3.62 -7.93
C ALA A 112 -1.85 4.38 -6.61
N ILE A 113 -2.95 4.90 -6.05
CA ILE A 113 -2.98 5.43 -4.68
C ILE A 113 -2.92 4.22 -3.74
N ILE A 114 -1.89 4.17 -2.89
CA ILE A 114 -1.71 3.11 -1.91
C ILE A 114 -2.25 3.56 -0.55
N TRP A 115 -3.02 2.69 0.10
CA TRP A 115 -3.52 2.89 1.45
C TRP A 115 -3.70 1.55 2.16
N GLY A 116 -3.96 1.56 3.45
CA GLY A 116 -4.21 0.33 4.19
C GLY A 116 -4.07 0.53 5.69
N ALA A 117 -4.34 -0.54 6.41
CA ALA A 117 -4.19 -0.65 7.85
C ALA A 117 -4.05 -2.12 8.25
N GLU A 118 -3.64 -2.38 9.48
CA GLU A 118 -3.70 -3.71 10.08
C GLU A 118 -5.11 -4.30 9.92
N GLY A 119 -5.20 -5.60 9.59
CA GLY A 119 -6.44 -6.28 9.23
C GLY A 119 -7.62 -6.04 10.17
N PRO A 120 -7.51 -6.30 11.49
CA PRO A 120 -8.60 -6.04 12.43
C PRO A 120 -9.08 -4.61 12.43
N ASN A 121 -8.18 -3.62 12.41
CA ASN A 121 -8.54 -2.21 12.33
C ASN A 121 -9.19 -1.88 10.98
N GLY A 122 -8.65 -2.41 9.89
CA GLY A 122 -9.19 -2.25 8.54
C GLY A 122 -10.61 -2.78 8.40
N GLN A 123 -10.93 -3.93 9.02
CA GLN A 123 -12.28 -4.52 9.00
C GLN A 123 -13.33 -3.55 9.53
N HIS A 124 -13.00 -2.74 10.54
CA HIS A 124 -13.91 -1.76 11.10
C HIS A 124 -13.87 -0.40 10.39
N ALA A 125 -12.91 -0.19 9.48
CA ALA A 125 -12.72 1.10 8.81
C ALA A 125 -13.20 1.10 7.35
N PHE A 126 -12.80 0.15 6.53
CA PHE A 126 -12.99 0.21 5.08
C PHE A 126 -13.44 -1.11 4.41
N PHE A 127 -13.56 -2.22 5.13
CA PHE A 127 -13.99 -3.48 4.51
C PHE A 127 -15.44 -3.44 4.01
N GLN A 128 -16.27 -2.57 4.56
CA GLN A 128 -17.61 -2.30 4.01
C GLN A 128 -17.52 -1.85 2.54
N LEU A 129 -16.60 -0.93 2.23
CA LEU A 129 -16.35 -0.49 0.86
C LEU A 129 -15.77 -1.61 0.01
N LEU A 130 -14.81 -2.37 0.53
CA LEU A 130 -14.17 -3.46 -0.21
C LEU A 130 -15.17 -4.53 -0.64
N HIS A 131 -16.12 -4.90 0.24
CA HIS A 131 -17.12 -5.93 -0.05
C HIS A 131 -18.29 -5.42 -0.90
N GLN A 132 -18.88 -4.26 -0.57
CA GLN A 132 -20.13 -3.79 -1.16
C GLN A 132 -20.01 -2.49 -1.94
N GLY A 133 -18.87 -1.79 -1.87
CA GLY A 133 -18.69 -0.54 -2.60
C GLY A 133 -18.70 -0.72 -4.10
N SER A 134 -19.13 0.31 -4.82
CA SER A 134 -19.09 0.37 -6.29
C SER A 134 -17.67 0.45 -6.85
N THR A 135 -16.72 1.02 -6.06
CA THR A 135 -15.31 1.08 -6.41
C THR A 135 -14.64 -0.25 -6.09
N ILE A 136 -14.04 -0.89 -7.08
CA ILE A 136 -13.27 -2.10 -6.88
C ILE A 136 -11.82 -1.73 -6.60
N VAL A 137 -11.30 -2.21 -5.47
CA VAL A 137 -9.93 -1.97 -5.00
C VAL A 137 -9.19 -3.30 -4.92
N PRO A 138 -8.11 -3.50 -5.68
CA PRO A 138 -7.19 -4.61 -5.46
C PRO A 138 -6.58 -4.54 -4.05
N VAL A 139 -6.46 -5.68 -3.38
CA VAL A 139 -5.96 -5.75 -2.01
C VAL A 139 -4.86 -6.80 -1.87
N ASP A 140 -3.74 -6.42 -1.25
CA ASP A 140 -2.74 -7.36 -0.77
C ASP A 140 -3.04 -7.70 0.69
N ILE A 141 -3.37 -8.94 0.97
CA ILE A 141 -3.53 -9.48 2.32
C ILE A 141 -2.25 -10.20 2.71
N ILE A 142 -1.65 -9.82 3.83
CA ILE A 142 -0.45 -10.49 4.35
C ILE A 142 -0.81 -11.22 5.65
N ALA A 143 -0.51 -12.51 5.71
CA ALA A 143 -0.67 -13.33 6.89
C ALA A 143 0.62 -14.07 7.24
N VAL A 144 0.71 -14.56 8.47
CA VAL A 144 1.87 -15.30 8.97
C VAL A 144 1.41 -16.71 9.38
N ARG A 145 2.11 -17.74 8.92
CA ARG A 145 1.77 -19.14 9.18
C ARG A 145 2.09 -19.54 10.60
N GLU A 146 3.30 -19.27 11.06
CA GLU A 146 3.77 -19.69 12.39
C GLU A 146 3.43 -18.63 13.44
N ALA A 147 2.89 -19.09 14.57
CA ALA A 147 2.55 -18.21 15.68
C ALA A 147 3.81 -17.56 16.28
N ASN A 148 3.75 -16.23 16.46
CA ASN A 148 4.75 -15.47 17.21
C ASN A 148 4.06 -14.77 18.39
N GLY A 149 3.92 -15.48 19.50
CA GLY A 149 3.19 -15.04 20.70
C GLY A 149 2.00 -15.94 21.03
N ASP A 150 0.89 -15.33 21.49
CA ASP A 150 -0.31 -16.06 21.88
C ASP A 150 -0.92 -16.85 20.69
N PRO A 151 -0.97 -18.19 20.76
CA PRO A 151 -1.45 -19.03 19.65
C PRO A 151 -2.95 -18.84 19.38
N VAL A 152 -3.75 -18.46 20.36
CA VAL A 152 -5.18 -18.22 20.18
C VAL A 152 -5.39 -16.95 19.36
N ARG A 153 -4.76 -15.86 19.74
CA ARG A 153 -4.81 -14.61 18.99
C ARG A 153 -4.26 -14.77 17.59
N HIS A 154 -3.14 -15.49 17.45
CA HIS A 154 -2.55 -15.74 16.14
C HIS A 154 -3.52 -16.50 15.22
N ARG A 155 -4.15 -17.57 15.71
CA ARG A 155 -5.15 -18.34 14.96
C ARG A 155 -6.33 -17.45 14.55
N MET A 156 -6.81 -16.58 15.45
CA MET A 156 -7.87 -15.62 15.11
C MET A 156 -7.46 -14.66 13.98
N MET A 157 -6.24 -14.13 14.04
CA MET A 157 -5.71 -13.27 12.98
C MET A 157 -5.65 -13.99 11.64
N LEU A 158 -5.09 -15.21 11.62
CA LEU A 158 -4.95 -16.01 10.41
C LEU A 158 -6.30 -16.39 9.82
N THR A 159 -7.25 -16.87 10.64
CA THR A 159 -8.59 -17.22 10.17
C THR A 159 -9.39 -16.02 9.67
N ASN A 160 -9.22 -14.85 10.29
CA ASN A 160 -9.80 -13.61 9.78
C ASN A 160 -9.21 -13.25 8.40
N ALA A 161 -7.89 -13.33 8.23
CA ALA A 161 -7.25 -13.07 6.93
C ALA A 161 -7.81 -13.99 5.83
N LEU A 162 -7.88 -15.30 6.11
CA LEU A 162 -8.42 -16.28 5.16
C LEU A 162 -9.90 -16.06 4.86
N GLY A 163 -10.72 -15.80 5.90
CA GLY A 163 -12.15 -15.55 5.72
C GLY A 163 -12.44 -14.27 4.95
N GLN A 164 -11.64 -13.22 5.15
CA GLN A 164 -11.81 -11.99 4.36
C GLN A 164 -11.38 -12.19 2.90
N ALA A 165 -10.31 -12.93 2.64
CA ALA A 165 -9.89 -13.27 1.28
C ALA A 165 -10.96 -14.09 0.55
N GLU A 166 -11.52 -15.10 1.21
CA GLU A 166 -12.61 -15.91 0.67
C GLU A 166 -13.86 -15.07 0.40
N ALA A 167 -14.26 -14.22 1.34
CA ALA A 167 -15.43 -13.36 1.18
C ALA A 167 -15.25 -12.32 0.04
N LEU A 168 -14.04 -11.77 -0.15
CA LEU A 168 -13.73 -10.88 -1.26
C LEU A 168 -13.81 -11.60 -2.61
N LEU A 169 -13.37 -12.85 -2.66
CA LEU A 169 -13.41 -13.67 -3.89
C LEU A 169 -14.82 -14.14 -4.20
N SER A 170 -15.48 -14.81 -3.25
CA SER A 170 -16.73 -15.52 -3.48
C SER A 170 -17.96 -14.62 -3.39
N GLY A 171 -17.93 -13.61 -2.51
CA GLY A 171 -19.08 -12.78 -2.22
C GLY A 171 -20.22 -13.54 -1.53
N ARG A 172 -21.44 -12.98 -1.65
CA ARG A 172 -22.70 -13.61 -1.21
C ARG A 172 -23.82 -13.19 -2.14
N SER A 173 -24.48 -14.17 -2.77
CA SER A 173 -25.60 -13.89 -3.69
C SER A 173 -26.88 -13.52 -2.94
N PHE A 174 -27.87 -13.00 -3.67
CA PHE A 174 -29.19 -12.72 -3.15
C PHE A 174 -29.90 -14.00 -2.65
N GLU A 175 -29.75 -15.10 -3.38
CA GLU A 175 -30.34 -16.40 -3.04
C GLU A 175 -29.74 -16.91 -1.74
N THR A 176 -28.42 -16.85 -1.60
CA THR A 176 -27.72 -17.24 -0.36
C THR A 176 -28.17 -16.37 0.82
N ALA A 177 -28.21 -15.04 0.65
CA ALA A 177 -28.65 -14.13 1.68
C ALA A 177 -30.10 -14.39 2.11
N SER A 178 -30.98 -14.66 1.14
CA SER A 178 -32.39 -14.97 1.40
C SER A 178 -32.54 -16.29 2.16
N ALA A 179 -31.80 -17.32 1.75
CA ALA A 179 -31.82 -18.64 2.43
C ALA A 179 -31.29 -18.55 3.87
N GLU A 180 -30.22 -17.78 4.10
CA GLU A 180 -29.68 -17.55 5.46
C GLU A 180 -30.69 -16.85 6.37
N LEU A 181 -31.43 -15.85 5.86
CA LEU A 181 -32.47 -15.16 6.62
C LEU A 181 -33.66 -16.09 6.90
N ALA A 182 -34.09 -16.90 5.92
CA ALA A 182 -35.14 -17.87 6.10
C ALA A 182 -34.77 -18.95 7.16
N ALA A 183 -33.52 -19.40 7.15
CA ALA A 183 -33.03 -20.35 8.16
C ALA A 183 -33.03 -19.78 9.60
N ARG A 184 -33.03 -18.45 9.73
CA ARG A 184 -33.18 -17.74 11.02
C ARG A 184 -34.66 -17.42 11.35
N SER A 185 -35.60 -17.98 10.60
CA SER A 185 -37.04 -17.76 10.78
C SER A 185 -37.48 -16.27 10.64
N VAL A 186 -36.79 -15.54 9.79
CA VAL A 186 -37.19 -14.14 9.44
C VAL A 186 -38.42 -14.19 8.56
N ASP A 187 -39.35 -13.24 8.75
CA ASP A 187 -40.57 -13.11 7.96
C ASP A 187 -40.27 -12.91 6.46
N PRO A 188 -41.04 -13.51 5.54
CA PRO A 188 -40.81 -13.40 4.10
C PRO A 188 -40.79 -11.97 3.55
N ASP A 189 -41.61 -11.05 4.10
CA ASP A 189 -41.62 -9.65 3.66
C ASP A 189 -40.35 -8.95 4.13
N GLU A 190 -39.89 -9.27 5.34
CA GLU A 190 -38.63 -8.76 5.87
C GLU A 190 -37.42 -9.34 5.13
N ILE A 191 -37.47 -10.62 4.70
CA ILE A 191 -36.43 -11.20 3.84
C ILE A 191 -36.33 -10.40 2.52
N ARG A 192 -37.45 -10.13 1.87
CA ARG A 192 -37.44 -9.33 0.63
C ARG A 192 -36.83 -7.93 0.81
N ARG A 193 -37.03 -7.35 1.98
CA ARG A 193 -36.49 -6.04 2.32
C ARG A 193 -35.00 -6.09 2.66
N LEU A 194 -34.53 -7.10 3.40
CA LEU A 194 -33.17 -7.18 3.93
C LEU A 194 -32.16 -7.87 2.99
N ALA A 195 -32.57 -8.92 2.27
CA ALA A 195 -31.65 -9.71 1.47
C ALA A 195 -30.83 -8.88 0.45
N PRO A 196 -31.40 -7.87 -0.25
CA PRO A 196 -30.60 -7.02 -1.14
C PRO A 196 -29.43 -6.31 -0.45
N HIS A 197 -29.60 -5.91 0.82
CA HIS A 197 -28.57 -5.24 1.60
C HIS A 197 -27.45 -6.17 2.08
N LEU A 198 -27.67 -7.47 2.00
CA LEU A 198 -26.70 -8.48 2.41
C LEU A 198 -25.90 -9.06 1.23
N VAL A 199 -26.23 -8.68 0.01
CA VAL A 199 -25.49 -9.11 -1.18
C VAL A 199 -24.09 -8.51 -1.19
N MET A 200 -23.10 -9.35 -1.45
CA MET A 200 -21.70 -8.98 -1.67
C MET A 200 -21.30 -9.52 -3.05
N PRO A 201 -20.95 -8.66 -4.03
CA PRO A 201 -20.71 -9.12 -5.41
C PRO A 201 -19.60 -10.16 -5.56
N GLY A 202 -18.60 -10.16 -4.68
CA GLY A 202 -17.41 -10.99 -4.86
C GLY A 202 -16.52 -10.50 -6.01
N GLY A 203 -15.63 -11.36 -6.50
CA GLY A 203 -14.72 -11.06 -7.60
C GLY A 203 -13.81 -9.86 -7.35
N ARG A 204 -13.48 -9.58 -6.08
CA ARG A 204 -12.60 -8.50 -5.67
C ARG A 204 -11.15 -8.96 -5.79
N PRO A 205 -10.32 -8.30 -6.61
CA PRO A 205 -8.92 -8.72 -6.81
C PRO A 205 -8.15 -8.73 -5.50
N THR A 206 -7.54 -9.85 -5.18
CA THR A 206 -6.81 -10.02 -3.91
C THR A 206 -5.56 -10.85 -4.14
N ASN A 207 -4.39 -10.35 -3.75
CA ASN A 207 -3.20 -11.14 -3.56
C ASN A 207 -3.14 -11.59 -2.10
N PHE A 208 -2.81 -12.85 -1.87
CA PHE A 208 -2.63 -13.37 -0.52
C PHE A 208 -1.17 -13.80 -0.33
N LEU A 209 -0.43 -13.05 0.50
CA LEU A 209 0.96 -13.32 0.82
C LEU A 209 1.02 -14.04 2.17
N MET A 210 1.48 -15.28 2.15
CA MET A 210 1.69 -16.08 3.36
C MET A 210 3.17 -16.10 3.71
N LEU A 211 3.55 -15.42 4.79
CA LEU A 211 4.88 -15.54 5.36
C LEU A 211 4.95 -16.79 6.24
N ASP A 212 6.02 -17.57 6.15
CA ASP A 212 6.22 -18.71 7.02
C ASP A 212 6.28 -18.29 8.49
N ARG A 213 7.06 -17.27 8.77
CA ARG A 213 7.23 -16.67 10.09
C ARG A 213 7.48 -15.17 9.99
N LEU A 214 7.27 -14.45 11.08
CA LEU A 214 7.58 -13.02 11.16
C LEU A 214 8.91 -12.84 11.89
N ASP A 215 10.00 -13.03 11.17
CA ASP A 215 11.36 -12.79 11.61
C ASP A 215 12.07 -11.79 10.68
N PRO A 216 13.26 -11.30 11.04
CA PRO A 216 13.99 -10.33 10.22
C PRO A 216 14.25 -10.82 8.79
N TYR A 217 14.52 -12.11 8.59
CA TYR A 217 14.75 -12.68 7.26
C TYR A 217 13.50 -12.57 6.38
N CYS A 218 12.35 -13.02 6.87
CA CYS A 218 11.10 -12.93 6.12
C CYS A 218 10.68 -11.47 5.86
N VAL A 219 10.91 -10.57 6.82
CA VAL A 219 10.65 -9.13 6.63
C VAL A 219 11.57 -8.55 5.55
N GLY A 220 12.86 -8.90 5.55
CA GLY A 220 13.79 -8.47 4.51
C GLY A 220 13.34 -8.89 3.11
N GLY A 221 12.98 -10.17 2.96
CA GLY A 221 12.43 -10.68 1.70
C GLY A 221 11.13 -9.99 1.27
N LEU A 222 10.24 -9.70 2.20
CA LEU A 222 8.97 -9.01 1.93
C LEU A 222 9.19 -7.57 1.44
N LEU A 223 10.11 -6.84 2.07
CA LEU A 223 10.41 -5.46 1.65
C LEU A 223 11.05 -5.44 0.25
N ALA A 224 12.05 -6.29 0.00
CA ALA A 224 12.67 -6.42 -1.31
C ALA A 224 11.68 -6.88 -2.40
N LEU A 225 10.72 -7.76 -2.07
CA LEU A 225 9.63 -8.15 -2.98
C LEU A 225 8.85 -6.93 -3.49
N TYR A 226 8.46 -6.02 -2.60
CA TYR A 226 7.75 -4.80 -3.00
C TYR A 226 8.66 -3.82 -3.74
N GLU A 227 9.93 -3.66 -3.35
CA GLU A 227 10.88 -2.81 -4.06
C GLU A 227 11.06 -3.27 -5.50
N HIS A 228 11.28 -4.57 -5.74
CA HIS A 228 11.37 -5.14 -7.07
C HIS A 228 10.06 -5.02 -7.86
N SER A 229 8.92 -5.26 -7.22
CA SER A 229 7.62 -5.10 -7.87
C SER A 229 7.40 -3.66 -8.33
N VAL A 230 7.75 -2.66 -7.51
CA VAL A 230 7.67 -1.24 -7.88
C VAL A 230 8.64 -0.91 -9.01
N PHE A 231 9.85 -1.46 -8.98
CA PHE A 231 10.81 -1.31 -10.08
C PHE A 231 10.27 -1.88 -11.39
N VAL A 232 9.73 -3.09 -11.39
CA VAL A 232 9.13 -3.70 -12.59
C VAL A 232 7.96 -2.86 -13.12
N GLN A 233 7.10 -2.36 -12.22
CA GLN A 233 6.03 -1.45 -12.62
C GLN A 233 6.58 -0.18 -13.28
N SER A 234 7.67 0.40 -12.78
CA SER A 234 8.27 1.58 -13.40
C SER A 234 8.79 1.31 -14.82
N VAL A 235 9.35 0.12 -15.05
CA VAL A 235 9.76 -0.34 -16.39
C VAL A 235 8.54 -0.47 -17.31
N LEU A 236 7.44 -1.06 -16.83
CA LEU A 236 6.21 -1.22 -17.61
C LEU A 236 5.56 0.13 -17.95
N PHE A 237 5.67 1.12 -17.07
CA PHE A 237 5.20 2.49 -17.32
C PHE A 237 6.19 3.34 -18.13
N GLY A 238 7.43 2.88 -18.31
CA GLY A 238 8.49 3.65 -18.97
C GLY A 238 8.94 4.88 -18.20
N ILE A 239 8.93 4.84 -16.85
CA ILE A 239 9.25 5.96 -15.95
C ILE A 239 10.46 5.66 -15.08
N ASN A 240 11.07 6.71 -14.49
CA ASN A 240 12.13 6.58 -13.50
C ASN A 240 11.53 6.42 -12.09
N ALA A 241 11.77 5.26 -11.46
CA ALA A 241 11.35 4.99 -10.09
C ALA A 241 12.19 5.73 -9.01
N PHE A 242 13.35 6.29 -9.35
CA PHE A 242 14.37 6.68 -8.38
C PHE A 242 14.49 8.20 -8.17
N ASP A 243 13.74 9.01 -8.91
CA ASP A 243 13.63 10.44 -8.69
C ASP A 243 12.35 10.85 -7.93
N GLN A 244 12.27 12.11 -7.51
CA GLN A 244 11.14 12.70 -6.79
C GLN A 244 10.99 14.20 -7.02
N TYR A 245 11.17 14.68 -8.23
CA TYR A 245 11.09 16.12 -8.56
C TYR A 245 9.79 16.78 -8.11
N GLY A 246 8.69 16.02 -8.04
CA GLY A 246 7.38 16.52 -7.62
C GLY A 246 7.31 17.10 -6.20
N VAL A 247 8.24 16.73 -5.30
CA VAL A 247 8.28 17.24 -3.93
C VAL A 247 9.17 18.48 -3.74
N GLU A 248 9.88 18.92 -4.78
CA GLU A 248 10.88 20.00 -4.66
C GLU A 248 10.23 21.39 -4.69
N LEU A 249 9.23 21.59 -5.53
CA LEU A 249 8.54 22.88 -5.67
C LEU A 249 7.94 23.34 -4.34
N GLY A 250 7.25 22.45 -3.63
CA GLY A 250 6.66 22.77 -2.34
C GLY A 250 7.70 23.22 -1.30
N LYS A 251 8.87 22.57 -1.26
CA LYS A 251 9.99 22.96 -0.37
C LYS A 251 10.53 24.34 -0.71
N THR A 252 10.73 24.62 -1.99
CA THR A 252 11.21 25.93 -2.46
C THR A 252 10.22 27.04 -2.08
N LEU A 253 8.92 26.83 -2.30
CA LEU A 253 7.88 27.78 -1.91
C LEU A 253 7.81 27.96 -0.39
N ALA A 254 7.90 26.87 0.39
CA ALA A 254 7.92 26.93 1.85
C ALA A 254 9.08 27.79 2.38
N SER A 255 10.30 27.58 1.87
CA SER A 255 11.47 28.39 2.26
C SER A 255 11.32 29.88 1.88
N THR A 256 10.62 30.18 0.78
CA THR A 256 10.31 31.57 0.40
C THR A 256 9.34 32.19 1.38
N LEU A 257 8.25 31.50 1.71
CA LEU A 257 7.24 31.97 2.66
C LEU A 257 7.81 32.13 4.08
N GLU A 258 8.68 31.20 4.53
CA GLU A 258 9.37 31.30 5.80
C GLU A 258 10.19 32.58 5.90
N ARG A 259 11.01 32.88 4.90
CA ARG A 259 11.80 34.13 4.82
C ARG A 259 10.90 35.38 4.82
N GLU A 260 9.75 35.34 4.13
CA GLU A 260 8.81 36.46 4.11
C GLU A 260 8.13 36.68 5.47
N LEU A 261 7.86 35.63 6.20
CA LEU A 261 7.37 35.73 7.58
C LEU A 261 8.41 36.32 8.52
N GLU A 262 9.67 35.90 8.40
CA GLU A 262 10.79 36.43 9.21
C GLU A 262 11.11 37.89 8.95
N THR A 263 11.09 38.28 7.69
CA THR A 263 11.53 39.63 7.30
C THR A 263 10.41 40.66 7.18
N GLY A 264 9.15 40.23 7.23
CA GLY A 264 7.99 41.08 6.92
C GLY A 264 7.85 41.46 5.46
N ALA A 265 8.69 40.90 4.58
CA ALA A 265 8.59 41.17 3.14
C ALA A 265 7.31 40.54 2.57
N SER A 266 6.83 41.10 1.45
CA SER A 266 5.69 40.58 0.72
C SER A 266 6.13 40.17 -0.68
N GLY A 267 6.01 38.87 -1.00
CA GLY A 267 6.21 38.36 -2.34
C GLY A 267 4.91 38.33 -3.15
N ILE A 268 5.01 37.82 -4.38
CA ILE A 268 3.86 37.60 -5.25
C ILE A 268 3.45 36.15 -5.13
N HIS A 269 2.26 35.93 -4.58
CA HIS A 269 1.65 34.62 -4.44
C HIS A 269 0.24 34.61 -5.03
N ASP A 270 -0.35 33.41 -5.13
CA ASP A 270 -1.77 33.31 -5.45
C ASP A 270 -2.65 33.92 -4.34
N PRO A 271 -3.88 34.35 -4.66
CA PRO A 271 -4.76 35.01 -3.70
C PRO A 271 -5.04 34.22 -2.42
N SER A 272 -5.11 32.88 -2.51
CA SER A 272 -5.35 32.02 -1.36
C SER A 272 -4.15 32.03 -0.42
N THR A 273 -2.94 31.86 -0.95
CA THR A 273 -1.70 31.89 -0.17
C THR A 273 -1.50 33.27 0.48
N MET A 274 -1.75 34.38 -0.26
CA MET A 274 -1.64 35.73 0.30
C MET A 274 -2.59 35.94 1.48
N ARG A 275 -3.84 35.50 1.36
CA ARG A 275 -4.83 35.60 2.44
C ARG A 275 -4.43 34.80 3.68
N LEU A 276 -3.95 33.56 3.48
CA LEU A 276 -3.50 32.72 4.59
C LEU A 276 -2.25 33.31 5.26
N LEU A 277 -1.32 33.84 4.48
CA LEU A 277 -0.11 34.50 4.98
C LEU A 277 -0.44 35.74 5.82
N GLY A 278 -1.40 36.58 5.39
CA GLY A 278 -1.92 37.70 6.16
C GLY A 278 -2.48 37.26 7.52
N ARG A 279 -3.28 36.19 7.55
CA ARG A 279 -3.78 35.64 8.82
C ARG A 279 -2.68 35.14 9.74
N VAL A 280 -1.64 34.49 9.20
CA VAL A 280 -0.48 34.06 10.01
C VAL A 280 0.28 35.26 10.58
N ARG A 281 0.34 36.38 9.85
CA ARG A 281 0.95 37.66 10.30
C ARG A 281 0.09 38.39 11.32
N GLY A 282 -1.17 38.04 11.48
CA GLY A 282 -2.13 38.75 12.34
C GLY A 282 -2.77 39.95 11.68
N ASP A 283 -2.68 40.06 10.35
CA ASP A 283 -3.39 41.07 9.59
C ASP A 283 -4.90 40.79 9.71
N ASN A 284 -5.63 41.70 10.36
CA ASN A 284 -7.09 41.61 10.43
C ASN A 284 -7.66 41.97 9.04
N ASP A 285 -8.57 41.13 8.52
CA ASP A 285 -9.42 41.41 7.35
C ASP A 285 -10.30 42.64 7.58
#